data_ff6862bc9e0fcabdcc8c2591c159c461
#
_entry.id   ff6862bc9e0fcabdcc8c2591c159c461
#
_cell.length_a   1.000
_cell.length_b   1.000
_cell.length_c   1.000
_cell.angle_alpha   90.00
_cell.angle_beta   90.00
_cell.angle_gamma   90.00
#
_symmetry.space_group_name_H-M   'P 1'
#
loop_
_entity.id
_entity.type
_entity.pdbx_description
1 polymer ?
#
loop_
_entity_poly.entity_id
_entity_poly.type
_entity_poly.pdbx_seq_one_letter_code
_entity_poly.pdbx_strand_id
1 'polypeptide(L)'
;ADLFTVGEYVDAIGVTKGRGFAGVMKRHHFHGGPRTHGAKGWKRRPGAIGQGTFPGTVRPGMKMPGHMGQVRRTTQNLEVIQVRTDDNVLLIRGTIPGANGDYVVIRESKKLPKGSARFEAKLEAKKAKLNKGKGKGKGKGGK
;
A
#
# COMPACT_ATOMS: atom_id res chain seq x y z
N ALA A 1 -4.54 -3.79 23.31
CA ALA A 1 -4.42 -4.83 22.29
C ALA A 1 -5.58 -5.83 22.28
N ASP A 2 -6.33 -5.93 23.37
CA ASP A 2 -7.36 -6.98 23.64
C ASP A 2 -8.54 -7.01 22.66
N LEU A 3 -8.74 -5.93 21.92
CA LEU A 3 -9.82 -5.82 20.91
C LEU A 3 -9.60 -6.70 19.67
N PHE A 4 -8.36 -7.17 19.45
CA PHE A 4 -7.97 -7.88 18.24
C PHE A 4 -7.57 -9.32 18.52
N THR A 5 -7.82 -10.21 17.55
CA THR A 5 -7.47 -11.63 17.64
C THR A 5 -6.45 -12.03 16.58
N VAL A 6 -5.61 -13.03 16.89
CA VAL A 6 -4.61 -13.55 15.95
C VAL A 6 -5.29 -14.13 14.70
N GLY A 7 -4.79 -13.77 13.53
CA GLY A 7 -5.34 -14.19 12.25
C GLY A 7 -6.45 -13.31 11.70
N GLU A 8 -6.90 -12.32 12.45
CA GLU A 8 -7.88 -11.31 12.01
C GLU A 8 -7.29 -10.36 10.96
N TYR A 9 -8.13 -9.80 10.12
CA TYR A 9 -7.74 -8.77 9.16
C TYR A 9 -8.16 -7.39 9.65
N VAL A 10 -7.21 -6.45 9.59
CA VAL A 10 -7.38 -5.07 10.05
C VAL A 10 -7.02 -4.08 8.96
N ASP A 11 -7.59 -2.89 9.06
CA ASP A 11 -7.25 -1.73 8.25
C ASP A 11 -6.44 -0.75 9.11
N ALA A 12 -5.24 -0.37 8.64
CA ALA A 12 -4.39 0.63 9.29
C ALA A 12 -4.55 1.98 8.60
N ILE A 13 -4.87 3.01 9.37
CA ILE A 13 -5.09 4.38 8.89
C ILE A 13 -4.05 5.28 9.54
N GLY A 14 -3.25 5.95 8.75
CA GLY A 14 -2.23 6.89 9.24
C GLY A 14 -1.95 7.99 8.25
N VAL A 15 -1.09 8.92 8.63
CA VAL A 15 -0.59 10.00 7.77
C VAL A 15 0.73 9.55 7.16
N THR A 16 0.84 9.57 5.85
CA THR A 16 2.07 9.15 5.16
C THR A 16 3.21 10.13 5.39
N LYS A 17 4.45 9.64 5.30
CA LYS A 17 5.65 10.51 5.36
C LYS A 17 5.55 11.62 4.32
N GLY A 18 5.83 12.86 4.71
CA GLY A 18 5.91 14.01 3.83
C GLY A 18 7.09 13.87 2.85
N ARG A 19 6.90 14.29 1.61
CA ARG A 19 7.93 14.31 0.56
C ARG A 19 8.13 15.67 -0.07
N GLY A 20 7.50 16.71 0.52
CA GLY A 20 7.55 18.08 0.06
C GLY A 20 6.95 18.26 -1.33
N PHE A 21 7.39 19.29 -2.05
CA PHE A 21 7.00 19.53 -3.43
C PHE A 21 7.69 18.52 -4.35
N ALA A 22 6.92 17.79 -5.14
CA ALA A 22 7.43 16.77 -6.04
C ALA A 22 7.06 17.05 -7.50
N GLY A 23 8.02 16.85 -8.40
CA GLY A 23 7.80 16.92 -9.83
C GLY A 23 6.95 15.75 -10.36
N VAL A 24 6.45 15.88 -11.59
CA VAL A 24 5.54 14.93 -12.21
C VAL A 24 6.10 13.51 -12.35
N MET A 25 7.41 13.36 -12.51
CA MET A 25 8.04 12.04 -12.59
C MET A 25 7.94 11.29 -11.25
N LYS A 26 8.22 11.94 -10.13
CA LYS A 26 8.14 11.34 -8.79
C LYS A 26 6.69 11.19 -8.34
N ARG A 27 5.85 12.21 -8.60
CA ARG A 27 4.47 12.25 -8.09
C ARG A 27 3.52 11.36 -8.89
N HIS A 28 3.69 11.29 -10.22
CA HIS A 28 2.75 10.64 -11.14
C HIS A 28 3.39 9.60 -12.06
N HIS A 29 4.69 9.29 -11.88
CA HIS A 29 5.43 8.30 -12.66
C HIS A 29 5.51 8.60 -14.17
N PHE A 30 5.63 9.87 -14.54
CA PHE A 30 5.86 10.28 -15.92
C PHE A 30 7.24 9.87 -16.39
N HIS A 31 7.39 9.45 -17.64
CA HIS A 31 8.66 9.01 -18.22
C HIS A 31 9.63 10.17 -18.46
N GLY A 32 9.12 11.37 -18.73
CA GLY A 32 9.92 12.53 -19.14
C GLY A 32 10.32 12.47 -20.60
N GLY A 33 11.21 13.37 -21.01
CA GLY A 33 11.74 13.45 -22.36
C GLY A 33 12.99 12.61 -22.61
N PRO A 34 13.47 12.55 -23.87
CA PRO A 34 14.71 11.86 -24.23
C PRO A 34 15.92 12.37 -23.45
N ARG A 35 16.91 11.51 -23.24
CA ARG A 35 18.16 11.87 -22.54
C ARG A 35 19.28 12.32 -23.48
N THR A 36 19.10 12.12 -24.79
CA THR A 36 20.07 12.38 -25.85
C THR A 36 19.46 13.29 -26.92
N HIS A 37 20.15 13.44 -28.07
CA HIS A 37 19.67 14.23 -29.23
C HIS A 37 19.35 15.69 -28.90
N GLY A 38 20.18 16.35 -28.07
CA GLY A 38 20.00 17.77 -27.72
C GLY A 38 18.84 18.09 -26.77
N ALA A 39 18.25 17.11 -26.11
CA ALA A 39 17.15 17.30 -25.17
C ALA A 39 17.56 17.94 -23.83
N LYS A 40 18.18 19.11 -23.85
CA LYS A 40 18.76 19.82 -22.69
C LYS A 40 17.84 19.90 -21.48
N GLY A 41 16.94 20.88 -21.40
CA GLY A 41 16.04 21.14 -20.26
C GLY A 41 14.74 20.34 -20.26
N TRP A 42 14.51 19.44 -21.22
CA TRP A 42 13.24 18.71 -21.38
C TRP A 42 13.20 17.35 -20.68
N LYS A 43 14.30 16.87 -20.16
CA LYS A 43 14.43 15.51 -19.59
C LYS A 43 13.41 15.18 -18.51
N ARG A 44 13.05 16.15 -17.67
CA ARG A 44 12.17 15.92 -16.50
C ARG A 44 10.86 16.73 -16.54
N ARG A 45 10.49 17.25 -17.70
CA ARG A 45 9.28 18.05 -17.88
C ARG A 45 8.03 17.18 -18.06
N PRO A 46 6.82 17.68 -17.71
CA PRO A 46 5.55 16.95 -17.87
C PRO A 46 5.15 16.71 -19.33
N GLY A 47 5.65 17.53 -20.26
CA GLY A 47 5.16 17.59 -21.62
C GLY A 47 3.99 18.58 -21.77
N ALA A 48 3.17 18.40 -22.80
CA ALA A 48 2.01 19.23 -23.06
C ALA A 48 0.94 19.06 -21.97
N ILE A 49 0.27 20.16 -21.60
CA ILE A 49 -0.80 20.17 -20.59
C ILE A 49 -2.20 20.34 -21.22
N GLY A 50 -2.27 20.57 -22.53
CA GLY A 50 -3.50 20.74 -23.30
C GLY A 50 -3.22 20.72 -24.81
N GLN A 51 -4.26 20.90 -25.60
CA GLN A 51 -4.18 20.81 -27.05
C GLN A 51 -3.76 22.13 -27.74
N GLY A 52 -4.17 23.26 -27.21
CA GLY A 52 -3.87 24.58 -27.78
C GLY A 52 -5.05 25.54 -27.68
N THR A 53 -5.29 26.35 -28.72
CA THR A 53 -6.33 27.37 -28.76
C THR A 53 -7.73 26.80 -28.48
N PHE A 54 -8.03 25.63 -28.99
CA PHE A 54 -9.22 24.86 -28.63
C PHE A 54 -8.79 23.62 -27.83
N PRO A 55 -9.35 23.35 -26.63
CA PRO A 55 -10.42 24.06 -25.90
C PRO A 55 -9.96 25.32 -25.13
N GLY A 56 -8.68 25.75 -25.21
CA GLY A 56 -8.14 26.93 -24.54
C GLY A 56 -7.99 26.83 -23.01
N THR A 57 -8.38 25.69 -22.44
CA THR A 57 -8.36 25.45 -20.99
C THR A 57 -7.65 24.14 -20.64
N VAL A 58 -7.05 24.08 -19.45
CA VAL A 58 -6.51 22.84 -18.89
C VAL A 58 -7.62 22.11 -18.16
N ARG A 59 -7.83 20.84 -18.50
CA ARG A 59 -8.91 20.05 -17.88
C ARG A 59 -8.67 19.84 -16.38
N PRO A 60 -9.73 19.91 -15.54
CA PRO A 60 -9.63 19.55 -14.12
C PRO A 60 -9.06 18.13 -13.93
N GLY A 61 -8.23 17.95 -12.91
CA GLY A 61 -7.58 16.66 -12.63
C GLY A 61 -6.32 16.37 -13.44
N MET A 62 -5.83 17.30 -14.28
CA MET A 62 -4.56 17.16 -14.98
C MET A 62 -3.42 16.92 -13.97
N LYS A 63 -2.59 15.90 -14.24
CA LYS A 63 -1.48 15.51 -13.38
C LYS A 63 -0.33 16.51 -13.47
N MET A 64 -0.13 17.30 -12.42
CA MET A 64 0.88 18.36 -12.35
C MET A 64 1.80 18.16 -11.13
N PRO A 65 2.98 18.83 -11.08
CA PRO A 65 3.81 18.85 -9.88
C PRO A 65 3.03 19.45 -8.70
N GLY A 66 3.44 19.14 -7.49
CA GLY A 66 2.80 19.65 -6.28
C GLY A 66 3.20 18.88 -5.03
N HIS A 67 2.53 19.18 -3.93
CA HIS A 67 2.77 18.53 -2.64
C HIS A 67 2.56 17.01 -2.74
N MET A 68 3.48 16.25 -2.17
CA MET A 68 3.44 14.79 -2.11
C MET A 68 3.70 14.31 -0.70
N GLY A 69 2.94 13.32 -0.27
CA GLY A 69 3.00 12.80 1.09
C GLY A 69 2.21 13.67 2.09
N GLN A 70 2.36 13.36 3.39
CA GLN A 70 1.64 13.97 4.51
C GLN A 70 0.11 13.99 4.28
N VAL A 71 -0.39 12.89 3.73
CA VAL A 71 -1.82 12.69 3.45
C VAL A 71 -2.30 11.46 4.20
N ARG A 72 -3.54 11.51 4.67
CA ARG A 72 -4.20 10.35 5.30
C ARG A 72 -4.36 9.23 4.28
N ARG A 73 -3.84 8.05 4.61
CA ARG A 73 -3.94 6.83 3.80
C ARG A 73 -4.38 5.67 4.66
N THR A 74 -5.10 4.76 4.04
CA THR A 74 -5.54 3.51 4.67
C THR A 74 -4.91 2.35 3.93
N THR A 75 -4.16 1.51 4.66
CA THR A 75 -3.71 0.21 4.16
C THR A 75 -4.71 -0.83 4.64
N GLN A 76 -5.35 -1.51 3.70
CA GLN A 76 -6.46 -2.43 3.97
C GLN A 76 -6.01 -3.88 4.04
N ASN A 77 -6.76 -4.69 4.79
CA ASN A 77 -6.63 -6.14 4.86
C ASN A 77 -5.25 -6.62 5.32
N LEU A 78 -4.68 -5.98 6.32
CA LEU A 78 -3.46 -6.43 6.98
C LEU A 78 -3.79 -7.54 7.97
N GLU A 79 -2.96 -8.58 8.02
CA GLU A 79 -3.15 -9.72 8.90
C GLU A 79 -2.50 -9.48 10.26
N VAL A 80 -3.24 -9.73 11.34
CA VAL A 80 -2.70 -9.74 12.71
C VAL A 80 -1.97 -11.07 12.93
N ILE A 81 -0.66 -11.01 13.16
CA ILE A 81 0.17 -12.20 13.38
C ILE A 81 0.21 -12.60 14.85
N GLN A 82 0.35 -11.62 15.73
CA GLN A 82 0.45 -11.85 17.17
C GLN A 82 -0.13 -10.67 17.94
N VAL A 83 -0.76 -10.96 19.04
CA VAL A 83 -1.22 -9.99 20.03
C VAL A 83 -0.47 -10.30 21.34
N ARG A 84 0.23 -9.31 21.89
CA ARG A 84 0.87 -9.38 23.20
C ARG A 84 0.14 -8.43 24.12
N THR A 85 -0.66 -8.98 25.01
CA THR A 85 -1.47 -8.21 25.96
C THR A 85 -0.62 -7.55 27.02
N ASP A 86 0.39 -8.25 27.50
CA ASP A 86 1.29 -7.78 28.58
C ASP A 86 2.05 -6.51 28.20
N ASP A 87 2.55 -6.46 26.96
CA ASP A 87 3.28 -5.31 26.41
C ASP A 87 2.36 -4.30 25.71
N ASN A 88 1.06 -4.63 25.58
CA ASN A 88 0.07 -3.90 24.79
C ASN A 88 0.50 -3.70 23.31
N VAL A 89 1.14 -4.72 22.72
CA VAL A 89 1.72 -4.68 21.37
C VAL A 89 0.92 -5.55 20.41
N LEU A 90 0.68 -5.02 19.21
CA LEU A 90 0.02 -5.69 18.09
C LEU A 90 1.00 -5.88 16.94
N LEU A 91 1.30 -7.12 16.55
CA LEU A 91 2.14 -7.42 15.39
C LEU A 91 1.28 -7.63 14.14
N ILE A 92 1.47 -6.78 13.15
CA ILE A 92 0.71 -6.77 11.91
C ILE A 92 1.64 -7.06 10.73
N ARG A 93 1.19 -7.93 9.83
CA ARG A 93 1.93 -8.27 8.60
C ARG A 93 1.63 -7.27 7.49
N GLY A 94 2.63 -6.49 7.10
CA GLY A 94 2.53 -5.57 5.96
C GLY A 94 3.07 -4.19 6.26
N THR A 95 2.79 -3.25 5.37
CA THR A 95 3.23 -1.86 5.50
C THR A 95 2.16 -1.02 6.18
N ILE A 96 2.58 -0.18 7.11
CA ILE A 96 1.72 0.77 7.81
C ILE A 96 2.06 2.18 7.32
N PRO A 97 1.07 3.06 7.07
CA PRO A 97 1.35 4.42 6.63
C PRO A 97 1.89 5.26 7.80
N GLY A 98 2.92 6.05 7.54
CA GLY A 98 3.51 6.98 8.50
C GLY A 98 5.00 6.77 8.77
N ALA A 99 5.56 7.58 9.64
CA ALA A 99 6.90 7.42 10.17
C ALA A 99 6.89 6.50 11.40
N ASN A 100 8.07 6.09 11.86
CA ASN A 100 8.18 5.36 13.13
C ASN A 100 7.83 6.33 14.27
N GLY A 101 6.97 5.89 15.18
CA GLY A 101 6.46 6.70 16.29
C GLY A 101 5.22 7.53 15.97
N ASP A 102 4.71 7.51 14.73
CA ASP A 102 3.47 8.20 14.38
C ASP A 102 2.24 7.47 14.93
N TYR A 103 1.16 8.22 15.13
CA TYR A 103 -0.13 7.67 15.51
C TYR A 103 -0.81 6.96 14.33
N VAL A 104 -1.28 5.75 14.57
CA VAL A 104 -1.99 4.93 13.59
C VAL A 104 -3.30 4.44 14.19
N VAL A 105 -4.40 4.62 13.47
CA VAL A 105 -5.70 4.07 13.85
C VAL A 105 -5.84 2.69 13.23
N ILE A 106 -6.01 1.68 14.07
CA ILE A 106 -6.29 0.31 13.66
C ILE A 106 -7.77 0.03 13.87
N ARG A 107 -8.41 -0.53 12.85
CA ARG A 107 -9.80 -0.97 12.93
C ARG A 107 -9.98 -2.31 12.23
N GLU A 108 -11.09 -2.99 12.50
CA GLU A 108 -11.50 -4.18 11.77
C GLU A 108 -11.59 -3.88 10.25
N SER A 109 -11.19 -4.86 9.43
CA SER A 109 -11.24 -4.69 7.98
C SER A 109 -12.67 -4.58 7.46
N LYS A 110 -12.96 -3.52 6.70
CA LYS A 110 -14.26 -3.35 6.05
C LYS A 110 -14.54 -4.38 4.94
N LYS A 111 -13.48 -4.90 4.30
CA LYS A 111 -13.61 -5.86 3.18
C LYS A 111 -13.58 -7.32 3.63
N LEU A 112 -12.97 -7.58 4.76
CA LEU A 112 -12.79 -8.91 5.34
C LEU A 112 -13.12 -8.88 6.84
N PRO A 113 -14.34 -8.45 7.23
CA PRO A 113 -14.72 -8.47 8.63
C PRO A 113 -14.76 -9.92 9.14
N LYS A 114 -14.46 -10.10 10.42
CA LYS A 114 -14.50 -11.40 11.10
C LYS A 114 -15.88 -12.04 10.92
N GLY A 115 -15.92 -13.35 10.59
CA GLY A 115 -17.17 -14.07 10.33
C GLY A 115 -17.83 -13.81 8.98
N SER A 116 -17.21 -13.02 8.07
CA SER A 116 -17.72 -12.92 6.71
C SER A 116 -17.34 -14.15 5.87
N ALA A 117 -18.20 -14.56 4.93
CA ALA A 117 -17.93 -15.68 4.03
C ALA A 117 -16.58 -15.51 3.26
N ARG A 118 -16.22 -14.27 2.92
CA ARG A 118 -14.91 -13.97 2.30
C ARG A 118 -13.73 -14.18 3.24
N PHE A 119 -13.90 -13.88 4.52
CA PHE A 119 -12.89 -14.12 5.55
C PHE A 119 -12.67 -15.62 5.75
N GLU A 120 -13.75 -16.38 5.88
CA GLU A 120 -13.72 -17.84 6.06
C GLU A 120 -13.09 -18.54 4.85
N ALA A 121 -13.50 -18.21 3.63
CA ALA A 121 -12.90 -18.72 2.39
C ALA A 121 -11.38 -18.44 2.31
N LYS A 122 -10.93 -17.27 2.78
CA LYS A 122 -9.51 -16.93 2.80
C LYS A 122 -8.74 -17.69 3.86
N LEU A 123 -9.34 -17.95 5.01
CA LEU A 123 -8.78 -18.80 6.07
C LEU A 123 -8.63 -20.26 5.60
N GLU A 124 -9.66 -20.81 4.95
CA GLU A 124 -9.64 -22.17 4.39
C GLU A 124 -8.57 -22.32 3.30
N ALA A 125 -8.49 -21.36 2.37
CA ALA A 125 -7.46 -21.33 1.35
C ALA A 125 -6.04 -21.28 1.94
N LYS A 126 -5.86 -20.57 3.06
CA LYS A 126 -4.59 -20.49 3.78
C LYS A 126 -4.25 -21.83 4.46
N LYS A 127 -5.21 -22.47 5.14
CA LYS A 127 -5.06 -23.80 5.75
C LYS A 127 -4.72 -24.85 4.70
N ALA A 128 -5.39 -24.84 3.54
CA ALA A 128 -5.14 -25.77 2.44
C ALA A 128 -3.70 -25.62 1.87
N LYS A 129 -3.20 -24.38 1.73
CA LYS A 129 -1.81 -24.13 1.31
C LYS A 129 -0.79 -24.63 2.32
N LEU A 130 -1.05 -24.46 3.60
CA LEU A 130 -0.17 -24.91 4.69
C LEU A 130 -0.06 -26.44 4.72
N ASN A 131 -1.17 -27.14 4.51
CA ASN A 131 -1.23 -28.59 4.47
C ASN A 131 -0.52 -29.17 3.23
N LYS A 132 -0.65 -28.53 2.07
CA LYS A 132 0.09 -28.91 0.85
C LYS A 132 1.61 -28.74 1.00
N GLY A 133 2.07 -27.75 1.78
CA GLY A 133 3.50 -27.55 2.08
C GLY A 133 4.10 -28.63 2.96
N LYS A 134 3.34 -29.13 3.95
CA LYS A 134 3.78 -30.21 4.86
C LYS A 134 3.90 -31.57 4.18
N GLY A 135 3.11 -31.83 3.13
CA GLY A 135 3.15 -33.10 2.38
C GLY A 135 4.37 -33.27 1.46
N LYS A 136 4.98 -32.16 1.00
CA LYS A 136 6.17 -32.21 0.12
C LYS A 136 7.51 -32.39 0.86
N GLY A 137 7.55 -32.25 2.17
CA GLY A 137 8.77 -32.35 2.98
C GLY A 137 9.12 -33.77 3.45
N LYS A 138 8.23 -34.77 3.29
CA LYS A 138 8.46 -36.15 3.79
C LYS A 138 8.99 -37.15 2.75
N GLY A 139 9.40 -36.70 1.56
CA GLY A 139 9.78 -37.57 0.44
C GLY A 139 11.21 -37.47 -0.06
N LYS A 140 12.20 -37.04 0.76
CA LYS A 140 13.63 -37.08 0.39
C LYS A 140 14.49 -37.42 1.60
N GLY A 141 14.46 -38.67 2.00
CA GLY A 141 15.34 -39.23 2.99
C GLY A 141 15.31 -40.75 2.90
N GLY A 142 16.08 -41.33 1.95
CA GLY A 142 16.21 -42.76 1.84
C GLY A 142 16.81 -43.16 0.49
N LYS A 143 18.12 -43.05 0.35
CA LYS A 143 19.00 -44.10 -0.22
C LYS A 143 20.43 -43.66 -0.04
#